data_5eec63cf11c3978b809ae7cb7c1fece6
#
_entry.id   5eec63cf11c3978b809ae7cb7c1fece6
#
_cell.length_a   1.000
_cell.length_b   1.000
_cell.length_c   1.000
_cell.angle_alpha   90.00
_cell.angle_beta   90.00
_cell.angle_gamma   90.00
#
_symmetry.space_group_name_H-M   'P 1'
#
loop_
_entity.id
_entity.type
_entity.pdbx_description
1 polymer ?
#
loop_
_entity_poly.entity_id
_entity_poly.type
_entity_poly.pdbx_seq_one_letter_code
_entity_poly.pdbx_strand_id
1 'polypeptide(L)'
;ATSVIAQEIRVWTTETQPARLERQQEMAANYEAATGVKVEMIPVEETDYSTRATAAFAAGDLPDVIYYPLQYALPWAEAGILDAEAAQEVVDELGVATFAPGPISMAATPNGIAGVPVDGWTQMVVYRKDLFEAEGLSAPTSYANVVSALGKLHNPPEMYGFVAATKVDENFMSQVLEHVLLANGATPVDSNGFSGFDEKKTVEALEFYKTIAKASPAGELFWQQSRELYFAGKAAMIIWSPFIMDELAGLRD
;
A
#
# COMPACT_ATOMS: atom_id res chain seq x y z
N ALA A 1 -44.95 18.19 10.25
CA ALA A 1 -43.57 18.39 9.82
C ALA A 1 -42.77 17.18 10.32
N THR A 2 -42.51 16.20 9.45
CA THR A 2 -41.59 15.12 9.73
C THR A 2 -40.19 15.71 9.72
N SER A 3 -39.53 15.69 10.86
CA SER A 3 -38.10 16.01 10.95
C SER A 3 -37.36 15.01 10.03
N VAL A 4 -36.86 15.47 8.91
CA VAL A 4 -35.86 14.74 8.15
C VAL A 4 -34.62 14.77 9.05
N ILE A 5 -34.31 13.67 9.71
CA ILE A 5 -33.03 13.48 10.36
C ILE A 5 -32.02 13.54 9.20
N ALA A 6 -31.15 14.52 9.19
CA ALA A 6 -30.08 14.60 8.22
C ALA A 6 -29.27 13.30 8.34
N GLN A 7 -29.27 12.51 7.29
CA GLN A 7 -28.53 11.25 7.26
C GLN A 7 -27.04 11.62 7.20
N GLU A 8 -26.27 11.12 8.13
CA GLU A 8 -24.84 11.33 8.21
C GLU A 8 -24.14 9.98 7.99
N ILE A 9 -23.13 9.95 7.14
CA ILE A 9 -22.28 8.78 6.87
C ILE A 9 -20.92 9.07 7.46
N ARG A 10 -20.44 8.19 8.35
CA ARG A 10 -19.09 8.21 8.89
C ARG A 10 -18.18 7.33 8.04
N VAL A 11 -17.07 7.88 7.54
CA VAL A 11 -16.10 7.18 6.69
C VAL A 11 -14.73 7.19 7.36
N TRP A 12 -14.19 6.05 7.69
CA TRP A 12 -12.79 5.94 8.10
C TRP A 12 -11.88 5.84 6.88
N THR A 13 -10.76 6.56 6.94
CA THR A 13 -9.75 6.56 5.88
C THR A 13 -8.35 6.46 6.44
N THR A 14 -7.45 5.79 5.72
CA THR A 14 -6.01 5.75 6.00
C THR A 14 -5.26 6.96 5.44
N GLU A 15 -5.96 7.84 4.70
CA GLU A 15 -5.35 9.06 4.13
C GLU A 15 -5.21 10.12 5.22
N THR A 16 -4.04 10.15 5.87
CA THR A 16 -3.70 11.11 6.94
C THR A 16 -2.87 12.29 6.43
N GLN A 17 -2.35 12.23 5.19
CA GLN A 17 -1.61 13.33 4.58
C GLN A 17 -2.56 14.50 4.26
N PRO A 18 -2.22 15.76 4.65
CA PRO A 18 -3.15 16.89 4.56
C PRO A 18 -3.76 17.10 3.17
N ALA A 19 -2.96 17.07 2.11
CA ALA A 19 -3.45 17.29 0.74
C ALA A 19 -4.41 16.17 0.25
N ARG A 20 -4.18 14.91 0.67
CA ARG A 20 -5.04 13.78 0.33
C ARG A 20 -6.34 13.80 1.13
N LEU A 21 -6.24 14.08 2.42
CA LEU A 21 -7.41 14.22 3.27
C LEU A 21 -8.31 15.39 2.80
N GLU A 22 -7.71 16.55 2.45
CA GLU A 22 -8.43 17.68 1.88
C GLU A 22 -9.19 17.27 0.61
N ARG A 23 -8.55 16.49 -0.27
CA ARG A 23 -9.21 15.98 -1.48
C ARG A 23 -10.39 15.06 -1.19
N GLN A 24 -10.28 14.20 -0.19
CA GLN A 24 -11.39 13.35 0.23
C GLN A 24 -12.52 14.17 0.88
N GLN A 25 -12.19 15.21 1.65
CA GLN A 25 -13.16 16.14 2.21
C GLN A 25 -13.90 16.94 1.13
N GLU A 26 -13.21 17.35 0.04
CA GLU A 26 -13.87 17.95 -1.13
C GLU A 26 -14.85 16.98 -1.79
N MET A 27 -14.47 15.71 -1.94
CA MET A 27 -15.37 14.67 -2.49
C MET A 27 -16.59 14.48 -1.60
N ALA A 28 -16.41 14.43 -0.29
CA ALA A 28 -17.49 14.37 0.70
C ALA A 28 -18.45 15.57 0.60
N ALA A 29 -17.91 16.78 0.50
CA ALA A 29 -18.70 18.00 0.32
C ALA A 29 -19.48 18.03 -0.99
N ASN A 30 -18.89 17.53 -2.09
CA ASN A 30 -19.58 17.41 -3.38
C ASN A 30 -20.72 16.39 -3.32
N TYR A 31 -20.52 15.28 -2.61
CA TYR A 31 -21.58 14.28 -2.39
C TYR A 31 -22.73 14.87 -1.56
N GLU A 32 -22.44 15.56 -0.46
CA GLU A 32 -23.43 16.25 0.35
C GLU A 32 -24.22 17.28 -0.46
N ALA A 33 -23.54 18.07 -1.29
CA ALA A 33 -24.20 19.05 -2.17
C ALA A 33 -25.14 18.40 -3.19
N ALA A 34 -24.79 17.20 -3.68
CA ALA A 34 -25.59 16.48 -4.66
C ALA A 34 -26.77 15.69 -4.06
N THR A 35 -26.63 15.20 -2.83
CA THR A 35 -27.58 14.23 -2.22
C THR A 35 -28.28 14.76 -0.98
N GLY A 36 -27.74 15.77 -0.32
CA GLY A 36 -28.19 16.24 1.00
C GLY A 36 -27.73 15.35 2.16
N VAL A 37 -26.90 14.33 1.90
CA VAL A 37 -26.35 13.41 2.91
C VAL A 37 -24.97 13.90 3.32
N LYS A 38 -24.81 14.23 4.60
CA LYS A 38 -23.51 14.63 5.15
C LYS A 38 -22.55 13.44 5.21
N VAL A 39 -21.30 13.64 4.84
CA VAL A 39 -20.22 12.65 4.96
C VAL A 39 -19.11 13.19 5.85
N GLU A 40 -18.85 12.49 6.95
CA GLU A 40 -17.74 12.79 7.85
C GLU A 40 -16.54 11.91 7.52
N MET A 41 -15.44 12.52 7.06
CA MET A 41 -14.17 11.84 6.81
C MET A 41 -13.33 11.81 8.08
N ILE A 42 -13.06 10.63 8.61
CA ILE A 42 -12.34 10.39 9.87
C ILE A 42 -11.00 9.72 9.55
N PRO A 43 -9.88 10.46 9.57
CA PRO A 43 -8.57 9.88 9.34
C PRO A 43 -8.14 9.00 10.51
N VAL A 44 -7.58 7.84 10.20
CA VAL A 44 -7.05 6.86 11.16
C VAL A 44 -5.67 6.41 10.69
N GLU A 45 -4.67 6.53 11.54
CA GLU A 45 -3.33 6.06 11.24
C GLU A 45 -3.32 4.55 10.95
N GLU A 46 -2.60 4.16 9.92
CA GLU A 46 -2.57 2.77 9.46
C GLU A 46 -2.09 1.79 10.53
N THR A 47 -1.14 2.21 11.37
CA THR A 47 -0.62 1.43 12.50
C THR A 47 -1.68 1.10 13.56
N ASP A 48 -2.70 1.94 13.70
CA ASP A 48 -3.77 1.79 14.69
C ASP A 48 -5.03 1.15 14.13
N TYR A 49 -5.08 0.97 12.82
CA TYR A 49 -6.30 0.67 12.07
C TYR A 49 -6.98 -0.62 12.53
N SER A 50 -6.23 -1.72 12.60
CA SER A 50 -6.75 -3.02 13.02
C SER A 50 -7.25 -3.02 14.47
N THR A 51 -6.47 -2.43 15.38
CA THR A 51 -6.84 -2.34 16.80
C THR A 51 -8.09 -1.51 16.99
N ARG A 52 -8.18 -0.37 16.30
CA ARG A 52 -9.32 0.53 16.36
C ARG A 52 -10.59 -0.10 15.76
N ALA A 53 -10.48 -0.80 14.62
CA ALA A 53 -11.61 -1.49 14.01
C ALA A 53 -12.17 -2.59 14.92
N THR A 54 -11.29 -3.40 15.52
CA THR A 54 -11.68 -4.46 16.46
C THR A 54 -12.37 -3.89 17.70
N ALA A 55 -11.85 -2.80 18.26
CA ALA A 55 -12.43 -2.15 19.44
C ALA A 55 -13.79 -1.51 19.11
N ALA A 56 -13.92 -0.83 17.99
CA ALA A 56 -15.16 -0.22 17.53
C ALA A 56 -16.23 -1.29 17.23
N PHE A 57 -15.84 -2.39 16.61
CA PHE A 57 -16.75 -3.53 16.39
C PHE A 57 -17.29 -4.09 17.71
N ALA A 58 -16.41 -4.35 18.67
CA ALA A 58 -16.82 -4.85 19.98
C ALA A 58 -17.72 -3.86 20.76
N ALA A 59 -17.56 -2.56 20.52
CA ALA A 59 -18.39 -1.50 21.12
C ALA A 59 -19.70 -1.25 20.35
N GLY A 60 -19.89 -1.82 19.16
CA GLY A 60 -21.01 -1.50 18.28
C GLY A 60 -20.97 -0.08 17.71
N ASP A 61 -19.78 0.49 17.54
CA ASP A 61 -19.53 1.88 17.09
C ASP A 61 -18.61 1.93 15.85
N LEU A 62 -18.76 0.96 14.95
CA LEU A 62 -18.12 1.03 13.64
C LEU A 62 -18.61 2.23 12.84
N PRO A 63 -17.79 2.81 11.94
CA PRO A 63 -18.27 3.73 10.93
C PRO A 63 -19.14 3.01 9.90
N ASP A 64 -19.86 3.77 9.08
CA ASP A 64 -20.70 3.20 8.01
C ASP A 64 -19.86 2.68 6.84
N VAL A 65 -18.71 3.31 6.59
CA VAL A 65 -17.77 2.92 5.53
C VAL A 65 -16.35 2.92 6.07
N ILE A 66 -15.59 1.90 5.68
CA ILE A 66 -14.16 1.78 6.00
C ILE A 66 -13.36 1.69 4.70
N TYR A 67 -12.51 2.70 4.42
CA TYR A 67 -11.49 2.61 3.39
C TYR A 67 -10.24 1.95 3.97
N TYR A 68 -9.88 0.75 3.52
CA TYR A 68 -8.91 -0.09 4.18
C TYR A 68 -7.97 -0.84 3.21
N PRO A 69 -6.73 -1.13 3.66
CA PRO A 69 -5.81 -1.98 2.90
C PRO A 69 -6.26 -3.44 2.82
N LEU A 70 -6.05 -4.05 1.67
CA LEU A 70 -6.58 -5.38 1.30
C LEU A 70 -6.22 -6.52 2.27
N GLN A 71 -5.09 -6.43 3.00
CA GLN A 71 -4.71 -7.45 3.98
C GLN A 71 -5.75 -7.68 5.10
N TYR A 72 -6.64 -6.71 5.32
CA TYR A 72 -7.72 -6.83 6.30
C TYR A 72 -9.00 -7.46 5.74
N ALA A 73 -9.11 -7.62 4.41
CA ALA A 73 -10.34 -8.05 3.75
C ALA A 73 -10.90 -9.37 4.32
N LEU A 74 -10.14 -10.45 4.23
CA LEU A 74 -10.59 -11.76 4.70
C LEU A 74 -10.77 -11.81 6.23
N PRO A 75 -9.79 -11.41 7.06
CA PRO A 75 -9.96 -11.46 8.51
C PRO A 75 -11.14 -10.64 9.01
N TRP A 76 -11.39 -9.48 8.44
CA TRP A 76 -12.48 -8.63 8.87
C TRP A 76 -13.85 -9.07 8.35
N ALA A 77 -13.91 -9.66 7.15
CA ALA A 77 -15.13 -10.30 6.67
C ALA A 77 -15.49 -11.53 7.52
N GLU A 78 -14.54 -12.38 7.87
CA GLU A 78 -14.75 -13.53 8.75
C GLU A 78 -15.13 -13.12 10.17
N ALA A 79 -14.60 -12.03 10.68
CA ALA A 79 -14.96 -11.47 11.98
C ALA A 79 -16.31 -10.74 12.00
N GLY A 80 -16.93 -10.49 10.84
CA GLY A 80 -18.19 -9.73 10.72
C GLY A 80 -18.02 -8.21 10.87
N ILE A 81 -16.79 -7.70 10.73
CA ILE A 81 -16.51 -6.25 10.71
C ILE A 81 -16.97 -5.64 9.37
N LEU A 82 -16.84 -6.41 8.29
CA LEU A 82 -17.24 -6.01 6.93
C LEU A 82 -18.51 -6.74 6.53
N ASP A 83 -19.40 -6.02 5.84
CA ASP A 83 -20.59 -6.56 5.21
C ASP A 83 -20.27 -6.91 3.74
N ALA A 84 -19.94 -8.18 3.50
CA ALA A 84 -19.55 -8.66 2.18
C ALA A 84 -20.75 -8.74 1.22
N GLU A 85 -21.97 -8.89 1.71
CA GLU A 85 -23.19 -8.89 0.88
C GLU A 85 -23.48 -7.49 0.37
N ALA A 86 -23.42 -6.47 1.24
CA ALA A 86 -23.60 -5.08 0.85
C ALA A 86 -22.54 -4.62 -0.16
N ALA A 87 -21.28 -4.99 0.04
CA ALA A 87 -20.23 -4.66 -0.92
C ALA A 87 -20.42 -5.37 -2.27
N GLN A 88 -20.92 -6.62 -2.27
CA GLN A 88 -21.28 -7.34 -3.49
C GLN A 88 -22.41 -6.64 -4.25
N GLU A 89 -23.44 -6.19 -3.56
CA GLU A 89 -24.55 -5.44 -4.17
C GLU A 89 -24.06 -4.19 -4.89
N VAL A 90 -23.12 -3.44 -4.30
CA VAL A 90 -22.51 -2.26 -4.93
C VAL A 90 -21.71 -2.65 -6.18
N VAL A 91 -20.91 -3.72 -6.13
CA VAL A 91 -20.16 -4.20 -7.30
C VAL A 91 -21.09 -4.64 -8.42
N ASP A 92 -22.20 -5.30 -8.10
CA ASP A 92 -23.20 -5.75 -9.07
C ASP A 92 -23.94 -4.56 -9.70
N GLU A 93 -24.30 -3.54 -8.92
CA GLU A 93 -24.94 -2.31 -9.41
C GLU A 93 -24.02 -1.52 -10.36
N LEU A 94 -22.74 -1.37 -10.00
CA LEU A 94 -21.75 -0.69 -10.84
C LEU A 94 -21.34 -1.54 -12.05
N GLY A 95 -21.58 -2.83 -12.02
CA GLY A 95 -21.18 -3.81 -13.01
C GLY A 95 -19.73 -4.27 -12.81
N VAL A 96 -19.52 -5.57 -12.62
CA VAL A 96 -18.20 -6.18 -12.35
C VAL A 96 -17.14 -5.83 -13.40
N ALA A 97 -17.54 -5.56 -14.65
CA ALA A 97 -16.64 -5.16 -15.74
C ALA A 97 -16.06 -3.74 -15.55
N THR A 98 -16.57 -2.95 -14.61
CA THR A 98 -16.01 -1.65 -14.23
C THR A 98 -14.68 -1.81 -13.49
N PHE A 99 -14.47 -2.96 -12.87
CA PHE A 99 -13.30 -3.25 -12.02
C PHE A 99 -12.28 -4.13 -12.76
N ALA A 100 -11.01 -3.96 -12.40
CA ALA A 100 -9.99 -4.90 -12.85
C ALA A 100 -10.22 -6.29 -12.22
N PRO A 101 -10.01 -7.40 -12.95
CA PRO A 101 -10.28 -8.75 -12.42
C PRO A 101 -9.44 -9.13 -11.20
N GLY A 102 -8.20 -8.66 -11.11
CA GLY A 102 -7.30 -8.94 -9.99
C GLY A 102 -7.86 -8.47 -8.63
N PRO A 103 -8.15 -7.17 -8.44
CA PRO A 103 -8.76 -6.65 -7.21
C PRO A 103 -10.06 -7.35 -6.81
N ILE A 104 -10.94 -7.65 -7.75
CA ILE A 104 -12.17 -8.43 -7.49
C ILE A 104 -11.83 -9.81 -6.93
N SER A 105 -10.91 -10.52 -7.59
CA SER A 105 -10.48 -11.85 -7.13
C SER A 105 -9.83 -11.83 -5.75
N MET A 106 -9.04 -10.78 -5.44
CA MET A 106 -8.36 -10.63 -4.16
C MET A 106 -9.32 -10.27 -3.01
N ALA A 107 -10.42 -9.60 -3.31
CA ALA A 107 -11.44 -9.24 -2.32
C ALA A 107 -12.54 -10.31 -2.16
N ALA A 108 -12.51 -11.39 -2.96
CA ALA A 108 -13.54 -12.44 -2.92
C ALA A 108 -13.54 -13.21 -1.60
N THR A 109 -14.72 -13.44 -1.05
CA THR A 109 -14.98 -14.26 0.12
C THR A 109 -16.07 -15.30 -0.18
N PRO A 110 -16.29 -16.30 0.68
CA PRO A 110 -17.41 -17.24 0.50
C PRO A 110 -18.79 -16.57 0.47
N ASN A 111 -18.92 -15.38 1.06
CA ASN A 111 -20.20 -14.68 1.23
C ASN A 111 -20.36 -13.44 0.32
N GLY A 112 -19.44 -13.22 -0.62
CA GLY A 112 -19.45 -12.04 -1.49
C GLY A 112 -18.07 -11.39 -1.61
N ILE A 113 -18.05 -10.09 -1.88
CA ILE A 113 -16.83 -9.30 -2.00
C ILE A 113 -16.58 -8.56 -0.68
N ALA A 114 -15.41 -8.71 -0.06
CA ALA A 114 -15.09 -8.06 1.22
C ALA A 114 -15.09 -6.53 1.17
N GLY A 115 -14.90 -5.95 -0.01
CA GLY A 115 -14.98 -4.50 -0.22
C GLY A 115 -14.98 -4.13 -1.69
N VAL A 116 -15.50 -2.95 -2.00
CA VAL A 116 -15.52 -2.39 -3.36
C VAL A 116 -14.13 -1.88 -3.71
N PRO A 117 -13.44 -2.42 -4.73
CA PRO A 117 -12.12 -1.95 -5.11
C PRO A 117 -12.17 -0.52 -5.66
N VAL A 118 -11.40 0.40 -5.10
CA VAL A 118 -11.33 1.80 -5.55
C VAL A 118 -9.98 2.18 -6.12
N ASP A 119 -8.90 1.63 -5.56
CA ASP A 119 -7.53 1.82 -6.03
C ASP A 119 -6.65 0.61 -5.68
N GLY A 120 -5.37 0.70 -5.99
CA GLY A 120 -4.41 -0.35 -5.67
C GLY A 120 -2.97 0.13 -5.78
N TRP A 121 -2.14 -0.42 -4.91
CA TRP A 121 -0.73 -0.10 -4.83
C TRP A 121 0.10 -1.31 -5.24
N THR A 122 0.97 -1.12 -6.23
CA THR A 122 1.95 -2.13 -6.63
C THR A 122 3.35 -1.64 -6.28
N GLN A 123 4.21 -2.54 -5.82
CA GLN A 123 5.59 -2.18 -5.55
C GLN A 123 6.42 -2.17 -6.85
N MET A 124 7.33 -1.20 -6.96
CA MET A 124 8.26 -1.09 -8.08
C MET A 124 9.59 -0.54 -7.60
N VAL A 125 10.66 -0.77 -8.35
CA VAL A 125 11.95 -0.11 -8.11
C VAL A 125 11.90 1.29 -8.71
N VAL A 126 12.00 2.30 -7.86
CA VAL A 126 12.18 3.70 -8.25
C VAL A 126 13.65 4.05 -8.10
N TYR A 127 14.24 4.73 -9.08
CA TYR A 127 15.68 5.01 -9.10
C TYR A 127 16.02 6.40 -9.64
N ARG A 128 17.13 6.92 -9.25
CA ARG A 128 17.71 8.18 -9.72
C ARG A 128 18.33 7.98 -11.10
N LYS A 129 17.54 8.25 -12.13
CA LYS A 129 17.96 8.08 -13.53
C LYS A 129 19.21 8.88 -13.87
N ASP A 130 19.33 10.11 -13.37
CA ASP A 130 20.48 10.98 -13.54
C ASP A 130 21.79 10.36 -13.02
N LEU A 131 21.75 9.70 -11.85
CA LEU A 131 22.92 9.02 -11.28
C LEU A 131 23.28 7.78 -12.09
N PHE A 132 22.30 7.04 -12.58
CA PHE A 132 22.53 5.87 -13.42
C PHE A 132 23.13 6.24 -14.77
N GLU A 133 22.65 7.28 -15.41
CA GLU A 133 23.20 7.81 -16.66
C GLU A 133 24.64 8.32 -16.48
N ALA A 134 24.93 9.04 -15.42
CA ALA A 134 26.28 9.54 -15.12
C ALA A 134 27.31 8.41 -14.94
N GLU A 135 26.91 7.27 -14.38
CA GLU A 135 27.77 6.09 -14.14
C GLU A 135 27.69 5.04 -15.27
N GLY A 136 26.92 5.29 -16.33
CA GLY A 136 26.75 4.36 -17.44
C GLY A 136 26.06 3.04 -17.03
N LEU A 137 25.16 3.11 -16.04
CA LEU A 137 24.46 1.96 -15.50
C LEU A 137 23.18 1.65 -16.28
N SER A 138 22.87 0.36 -16.44
CA SER A 138 21.59 -0.09 -16.95
C SER A 138 20.48 0.07 -15.89
N ALA A 139 19.22 0.26 -16.34
CA ALA A 139 18.07 0.32 -15.45
C ALA A 139 18.02 -0.90 -14.49
N PRO A 140 17.59 -0.73 -13.24
CA PRO A 140 17.62 -1.76 -12.19
C PRO A 140 16.47 -2.78 -12.34
N THR A 141 16.38 -3.44 -13.51
CA THR A 141 15.31 -4.39 -13.86
C THR A 141 15.62 -5.83 -13.45
N SER A 142 16.74 -6.07 -12.78
CA SER A 142 17.14 -7.39 -12.25
C SER A 142 17.96 -7.21 -10.99
N TYR A 143 18.05 -8.25 -10.17
CA TYR A 143 18.93 -8.28 -9.00
C TYR A 143 20.37 -7.94 -9.36
N ALA A 144 20.88 -8.48 -10.46
CA ALA A 144 22.23 -8.23 -10.92
C ALA A 144 22.47 -6.74 -11.24
N ASN A 145 21.52 -6.08 -11.90
CA ASN A 145 21.62 -4.66 -12.21
C ASN A 145 21.55 -3.78 -10.95
N VAL A 146 20.68 -4.15 -9.98
CA VAL A 146 20.64 -3.48 -8.69
C VAL A 146 22.00 -3.61 -7.97
N VAL A 147 22.54 -4.83 -7.85
CA VAL A 147 23.84 -5.07 -7.20
C VAL A 147 24.98 -4.34 -7.89
N SER A 148 24.97 -4.29 -9.23
CA SER A 148 25.94 -3.50 -10.00
C SER A 148 25.86 -2.00 -9.65
N ALA A 149 24.64 -1.47 -9.55
CA ALA A 149 24.42 -0.08 -9.17
C ALA A 149 24.87 0.21 -7.73
N LEU A 150 24.66 -0.71 -6.79
CA LEU A 150 25.18 -0.58 -5.42
C LEU A 150 26.68 -0.43 -5.39
N GLY A 151 27.41 -1.18 -6.22
CA GLY A 151 28.88 -1.11 -6.31
C GLY A 151 29.42 0.25 -6.78
N LYS A 152 28.57 1.07 -7.41
CA LYS A 152 28.93 2.39 -7.94
C LYS A 152 28.38 3.55 -7.11
N LEU A 153 27.14 3.41 -6.64
CA LEU A 153 26.38 4.51 -6.08
C LEU A 153 26.30 4.48 -4.54
N HIS A 154 26.72 3.39 -3.88
CA HIS A 154 26.71 3.32 -2.42
C HIS A 154 27.97 3.94 -1.83
N ASN A 155 27.84 5.15 -1.29
CA ASN A 155 28.92 5.92 -0.67
C ASN A 155 28.41 6.65 0.59
N PRO A 156 28.08 5.92 1.68
CA PRO A 156 27.56 6.53 2.89
C PRO A 156 28.62 7.41 3.60
N PRO A 157 28.22 8.49 4.27
CA PRO A 157 26.84 8.94 4.49
C PRO A 157 26.28 9.85 3.38
N GLU A 158 27.06 10.15 2.33
CA GLU A 158 26.66 11.06 1.26
C GLU A 158 25.52 10.50 0.44
N MET A 159 25.60 9.22 0.08
CA MET A 159 24.61 8.50 -0.75
C MET A 159 24.47 7.05 -0.29
N TYR A 160 23.26 6.64 -0.01
CA TYR A 160 22.92 5.23 0.15
C TYR A 160 22.51 4.64 -1.19
N GLY A 161 23.06 3.48 -1.55
CA GLY A 161 22.75 2.84 -2.83
C GLY A 161 21.29 2.38 -2.91
N PHE A 162 20.71 2.06 -1.76
CA PHE A 162 19.31 1.64 -1.63
C PHE A 162 18.72 2.14 -0.31
N VAL A 163 17.37 2.25 -0.26
CA VAL A 163 16.63 2.35 0.98
C VAL A 163 15.59 1.24 0.99
N ALA A 164 15.87 0.17 1.72
CA ALA A 164 14.97 -0.96 1.93
C ALA A 164 14.14 -0.77 3.20
N ALA A 165 12.93 -1.32 3.22
CA ALA A 165 12.15 -1.43 4.44
C ALA A 165 12.84 -2.40 5.41
N THR A 166 13.13 -1.97 6.64
CA THR A 166 13.84 -2.77 7.65
C THR A 166 13.14 -2.80 9.00
N LYS A 167 12.04 -2.04 9.16
CA LYS A 167 11.22 -2.10 10.35
C LYS A 167 10.36 -3.36 10.31
N VAL A 168 10.63 -4.30 11.20
CA VAL A 168 9.82 -5.51 11.39
C VAL A 168 8.47 -5.15 12.01
N ASP A 169 7.50 -6.05 11.89
CA ASP A 169 6.13 -5.89 12.40
C ASP A 169 5.31 -4.78 11.71
N GLU A 170 5.77 -4.36 10.52
CA GLU A 170 5.09 -3.36 9.70
C GLU A 170 4.73 -3.91 8.32
N ASN A 171 3.56 -3.52 7.82
CA ASN A 171 3.05 -3.96 6.52
C ASN A 171 3.99 -3.61 5.37
N PHE A 172 4.66 -2.48 5.43
CA PHE A 172 5.54 -2.03 4.35
C PHE A 172 6.72 -2.98 4.13
N MET A 173 7.33 -3.49 5.20
CA MET A 173 8.41 -4.49 5.05
C MET A 173 7.89 -5.76 4.38
N SER A 174 6.71 -6.24 4.78
CA SER A 174 6.08 -7.43 4.17
C SER A 174 5.81 -7.22 2.68
N GLN A 175 5.25 -6.07 2.30
CA GLN A 175 4.99 -5.72 0.89
C GLN A 175 6.26 -5.66 0.05
N VAL A 176 7.34 -5.05 0.57
CA VAL A 176 8.63 -4.94 -0.13
C VAL A 176 9.31 -6.31 -0.24
N LEU A 177 9.28 -7.12 0.82
CA LEU A 177 9.84 -8.47 0.81
C LEU A 177 9.07 -9.39 -0.17
N GLU A 178 7.75 -9.33 -0.15
CA GLU A 178 6.91 -10.10 -1.07
C GLU A 178 7.19 -9.71 -2.53
N HIS A 179 7.31 -8.42 -2.84
CA HIS A 179 7.72 -7.96 -4.16
C HIS A 179 9.05 -8.59 -4.59
N VAL A 180 10.05 -8.62 -3.70
CA VAL A 180 11.35 -9.26 -3.98
C VAL A 180 11.19 -10.75 -4.19
N LEU A 181 10.46 -11.45 -3.34
CA LEU A 181 10.20 -12.90 -3.48
C LEU A 181 9.53 -13.23 -4.82
N LEU A 182 8.44 -12.53 -5.14
CA LEU A 182 7.68 -12.73 -6.38
C LEU A 182 8.50 -12.42 -7.62
N ALA A 183 9.32 -11.36 -7.60
CA ALA A 183 10.23 -11.01 -8.69
C ALA A 183 11.24 -12.13 -9.01
N ASN A 184 11.57 -12.98 -8.04
CA ASN A 184 12.43 -14.17 -8.23
C ASN A 184 11.62 -15.46 -8.48
N GLY A 185 10.30 -15.37 -8.55
CA GLY A 185 9.40 -16.52 -8.70
C GLY A 185 9.33 -17.41 -7.45
N ALA A 186 9.62 -16.84 -6.27
CA ALA A 186 9.39 -17.46 -4.97
C ALA A 186 8.00 -17.06 -4.49
N THR A 187 6.99 -17.86 -4.80
CA THR A 187 5.60 -17.61 -4.39
C THR A 187 5.38 -18.13 -2.98
N PRO A 188 4.99 -17.27 -2.01
CA PRO A 188 4.75 -17.70 -0.63
C PRO A 188 3.64 -18.74 -0.50
N VAL A 189 2.59 -18.60 -1.30
CA VAL A 189 1.42 -19.47 -1.30
C VAL A 189 1.12 -19.89 -2.75
N ASP A 190 0.86 -21.17 -2.97
CA ASP A 190 0.45 -21.68 -4.28
C ASP A 190 -1.04 -21.41 -4.56
N SER A 191 -1.52 -21.79 -5.75
CA SER A 191 -2.92 -21.63 -6.17
C SER A 191 -3.93 -22.42 -5.32
N ASN A 192 -3.47 -23.33 -4.46
CA ASN A 192 -4.30 -24.12 -3.57
C ASN A 192 -4.26 -23.61 -2.11
N GLY A 193 -3.58 -22.51 -1.85
CA GLY A 193 -3.45 -21.92 -0.53
C GLY A 193 -2.40 -22.58 0.36
N PHE A 194 -1.55 -23.46 -0.19
CA PHE A 194 -0.46 -24.11 0.55
C PHE A 194 0.86 -23.39 0.33
N SER A 195 1.82 -23.61 1.24
CA SER A 195 3.16 -23.07 1.09
C SER A 195 3.77 -23.47 -0.25
N GLY A 196 4.03 -22.49 -1.10
CA GLY A 196 4.61 -22.64 -2.44
C GLY A 196 6.09 -22.27 -2.52
N PHE A 197 6.79 -22.16 -1.39
CA PHE A 197 8.18 -21.75 -1.37
C PHE A 197 9.09 -22.73 -2.13
N ASP A 198 9.67 -22.26 -3.23
CA ASP A 198 10.86 -22.86 -3.82
C ASP A 198 12.07 -22.44 -2.96
N GLU A 199 12.71 -23.41 -2.28
CA GLU A 199 13.80 -23.13 -1.34
C GLU A 199 14.92 -22.32 -1.99
N LYS A 200 15.37 -22.70 -3.17
CA LYS A 200 16.47 -22.01 -3.87
C LYS A 200 16.10 -20.57 -4.19
N LYS A 201 14.96 -20.36 -4.83
CA LYS A 201 14.49 -19.02 -5.21
C LYS A 201 14.23 -18.14 -3.98
N THR A 202 13.70 -18.72 -2.92
CA THR A 202 13.46 -18.03 -1.65
C THR A 202 14.77 -17.58 -1.02
N VAL A 203 15.77 -18.45 -0.93
CA VAL A 203 17.10 -18.11 -0.40
C VAL A 203 17.77 -17.02 -1.24
N GLU A 204 17.72 -17.12 -2.56
CA GLU A 204 18.26 -16.08 -3.47
C GLU A 204 17.59 -14.72 -3.24
N ALA A 205 16.26 -14.68 -3.09
CA ALA A 205 15.52 -13.46 -2.82
C ALA A 205 15.85 -12.86 -1.43
N LEU A 206 15.98 -13.69 -0.40
CA LEU A 206 16.36 -13.25 0.94
C LEU A 206 17.81 -12.72 1.00
N GLU A 207 18.75 -13.35 0.30
CA GLU A 207 20.13 -12.84 0.21
C GLU A 207 20.20 -11.53 -0.59
N PHE A 208 19.37 -11.38 -1.62
CA PHE A 208 19.22 -10.10 -2.31
C PHE A 208 18.63 -9.04 -1.37
N TYR A 209 17.56 -9.35 -0.63
CA TYR A 209 16.97 -8.42 0.34
C TYR A 209 17.99 -7.97 1.40
N LYS A 210 18.75 -8.91 1.95
CA LYS A 210 19.85 -8.64 2.86
C LYS A 210 20.92 -7.71 2.24
N THR A 211 21.19 -7.85 0.95
CA THR A 211 22.14 -7.02 0.22
C THR A 211 21.65 -5.58 0.11
N ILE A 212 20.39 -5.35 -0.28
CA ILE A 212 19.81 -4.01 -0.35
C ILE A 212 19.63 -3.39 1.05
N ALA A 213 19.30 -4.18 2.07
CA ALA A 213 19.23 -3.72 3.45
C ALA A 213 20.58 -3.24 3.97
N LYS A 214 21.69 -3.92 3.63
CA LYS A 214 23.06 -3.49 3.98
C LYS A 214 23.50 -2.21 3.26
N ALA A 215 22.91 -1.92 2.09
CA ALA A 215 23.16 -0.69 1.35
C ALA A 215 22.25 0.47 1.76
N SER A 216 21.41 0.25 2.77
CA SER A 216 20.50 1.22 3.38
C SER A 216 21.09 1.83 4.65
N PRO A 217 20.60 2.98 5.16
CA PRO A 217 20.93 3.46 6.49
C PRO A 217 20.67 2.40 7.57
N ALA A 218 21.48 2.40 8.61
CA ALA A 218 21.26 1.52 9.76
C ALA A 218 20.02 1.94 10.54
N GLY A 219 19.31 0.97 11.10
CA GLY A 219 18.13 1.18 11.94
C GLY A 219 16.85 0.64 11.31
N GLU A 220 15.73 0.99 11.93
CA GLU A 220 14.41 0.62 11.48
C GLU A 220 13.87 1.66 10.49
N LEU A 221 13.68 1.24 9.25
CA LEU A 221 13.16 2.09 8.18
C LEU A 221 11.74 1.65 7.84
N PHE A 222 10.78 2.49 8.18
CA PHE A 222 9.39 2.39 7.75
C PHE A 222 9.19 3.22 6.47
N TRP A 223 7.98 3.24 5.91
CA TRP A 223 7.76 3.88 4.62
C TRP A 223 8.05 5.39 4.63
N GLN A 224 7.71 6.12 5.72
CA GLN A 224 7.96 7.56 5.81
C GLN A 224 9.45 7.88 5.74
N GLN A 225 10.27 7.25 6.59
CA GLN A 225 11.71 7.47 6.63
C GLN A 225 12.38 7.06 5.31
N SER A 226 11.94 5.95 4.71
CA SER A 226 12.47 5.49 3.43
C SER A 226 12.19 6.50 2.31
N ARG A 227 10.96 7.03 2.26
CA ARG A 227 10.56 8.07 1.32
C ARG A 227 11.36 9.36 1.52
N GLU A 228 11.43 9.86 2.75
CA GLU A 228 12.16 11.09 3.09
C GLU A 228 13.62 11.04 2.67
N LEU A 229 14.30 9.92 2.89
CA LEU A 229 15.67 9.72 2.46
C LEU A 229 15.82 9.77 0.93
N TYR A 230 14.88 9.19 0.19
CA TYR A 230 14.91 9.23 -1.26
C TYR A 230 14.67 10.66 -1.80
N PHE A 231 13.66 11.37 -1.29
CA PHE A 231 13.38 12.76 -1.68
C PHE A 231 14.45 13.75 -1.25
N ALA A 232 15.12 13.51 -0.13
CA ALA A 232 16.30 14.30 0.29
C ALA A 232 17.52 14.06 -0.61
N GLY A 233 17.43 13.22 -1.64
CA GLY A 233 18.53 12.89 -2.53
C GLY A 233 19.61 12.04 -1.85
N LYS A 234 19.29 11.36 -0.76
CA LYS A 234 20.22 10.54 0.02
C LYS A 234 20.21 9.06 -0.37
N ALA A 235 19.34 8.66 -1.31
CA ALA A 235 19.26 7.30 -1.80
C ALA A 235 19.18 7.26 -3.33
N ALA A 236 19.90 6.31 -3.93
CA ALA A 236 19.90 6.11 -5.38
C ALA A 236 18.70 5.27 -5.87
N MET A 237 18.24 4.36 -5.03
CA MET A 237 17.12 3.45 -5.32
C MET A 237 16.24 3.23 -4.10
N ILE A 238 14.95 2.97 -4.35
CA ILE A 238 13.96 2.57 -3.35
C ILE A 238 12.95 1.61 -4.00
N ILE A 239 12.40 0.67 -3.25
CA ILE A 239 11.17 -0.02 -3.65
C ILE A 239 9.99 0.75 -3.09
N TRP A 240 9.07 1.18 -3.97
CA TRP A 240 7.93 2.00 -3.62
C TRP A 240 6.76 1.74 -4.57
N SER A 241 5.59 2.27 -4.22
CA SER A 241 4.37 2.18 -5.03
C SER A 241 4.13 3.45 -5.86
N PRO A 242 3.15 3.47 -6.79
CA PRO A 242 2.72 4.67 -7.50
C PRO A 242 2.30 5.83 -6.59
N PHE A 243 2.07 5.58 -5.31
CA PHE A 243 1.81 6.60 -4.29
C PHE A 243 2.86 7.73 -4.23
N ILE A 244 4.09 7.46 -4.70
CA ILE A 244 5.18 8.44 -4.77
C ILE A 244 5.04 9.45 -5.93
N MET A 245 4.13 9.22 -6.88
CA MET A 245 4.12 9.95 -8.16
C MET A 245 3.72 11.41 -8.03
N ASP A 246 2.81 11.74 -7.13
CA ASP A 246 2.40 13.14 -6.88
C ASP A 246 3.56 13.99 -6.37
N GLU A 247 4.34 13.43 -5.45
CA GLU A 247 5.52 14.11 -4.90
C GLU A 247 6.65 14.22 -5.93
N LEU A 248 6.84 13.16 -6.75
CA LEU A 248 7.79 13.22 -7.87
C LEU A 248 7.37 14.24 -8.93
N ALA A 249 6.07 14.45 -9.16
CA ALA A 249 5.57 15.47 -10.06
C ALA A 249 5.88 16.88 -9.53
N GLY A 250 5.72 17.12 -8.23
CA GLY A 250 6.04 18.40 -7.59
C GLY A 250 7.53 18.74 -7.54
N LEU A 251 8.43 17.78 -7.76
CA LEU A 251 9.88 18.04 -7.84
C LEU A 251 10.34 18.47 -9.24
N ARG A 252 9.44 18.56 -10.22
CA ARG A 252 9.76 18.96 -11.60
C ARG A 252 9.69 20.47 -11.85
N ASP A 253 9.09 21.22 -10.92
CA ASP A 253 8.95 22.67 -10.96
C ASP A 253 10.09 23.33 -10.16
#